data_0484c4ce7039b7df95f3e80cfda8eb78
#
_entry.id   0484c4ce7039b7df95f3e80cfda8eb78
#
_cell.length_a   1.000
_cell.length_b   1.000
_cell.length_c   1.000
_cell.angle_alpha   90.00
_cell.angle_beta   90.00
_cell.angle_gamma   90.00
#
_symmetry.space_group_name_H-M   'P 1'
#
loop_
_entity.id
_entity.type
_entity.pdbx_description
1 polymer ?
#
loop_
_entity_poly.entity_id
_entity_poly.type
_entity_poly.pdbx_seq_one_letter_code
_entity_poly.pdbx_strand_id
1 'polypeptide(L)'
;TGDEDVFPTYLEVSFSNVCNLKCTYCAPEASSRWVEELKAHGPVKLIEGTPYEQWAQGYQDLDSLQYKNREVNPYVDAFWKWFPEAYKHLKVLRITGGEPLMSKETLKTMDFLLEKPNPDLEFAINTNLMVPDKLWDQFILKLVAMRDAECVKKLTIFTSVEAWGK
;
A
#
# COMPACT_ATOMS: atom_id res chain seq x y z
N THR A 1 3.73 -11.44 -30.86
CA THR A 1 3.18 -10.44 -31.78
C THR A 1 2.51 -9.38 -30.94
N GLY A 2 2.84 -8.09 -31.13
CA GLY A 2 2.50 -6.99 -30.23
C GLY A 2 1.07 -6.48 -30.28
N ASP A 3 0.12 -7.28 -30.73
CA ASP A 3 -1.28 -6.87 -30.96
C ASP A 3 -2.29 -7.51 -29.97
N GLU A 4 -1.82 -8.27 -28.99
CA GLU A 4 -2.70 -8.84 -27.95
C GLU A 4 -2.48 -8.12 -26.62
N ASP A 5 -3.57 -7.62 -26.02
CA ASP A 5 -3.56 -7.10 -24.67
C ASP A 5 -3.28 -8.22 -23.67
N VAL A 6 -2.13 -8.15 -22.98
CA VAL A 6 -1.75 -9.10 -21.95
C VAL A 6 -2.03 -8.50 -20.58
N PHE A 7 -2.96 -9.11 -19.84
CA PHE A 7 -3.28 -8.70 -18.47
C PHE A 7 -2.46 -9.47 -17.44
N PRO A 8 -2.05 -8.82 -16.32
CA PRO A 8 -1.34 -9.48 -15.25
C PRO A 8 -2.25 -10.48 -14.53
N THR A 9 -1.67 -11.60 -14.10
CA THR A 9 -2.33 -12.55 -13.19
C THR A 9 -1.99 -12.29 -11.71
N TYR A 10 -0.90 -11.57 -11.46
CA TYR A 10 -0.46 -11.07 -10.16
C TYR A 10 -0.35 -9.54 -10.22
N LEU A 11 -0.98 -8.87 -9.27
CA LEU A 11 -0.92 -7.43 -9.13
C LEU A 11 -0.62 -7.05 -7.68
N GLU A 12 0.45 -6.29 -7.46
CA GLU A 12 0.76 -5.64 -6.21
C GLU A 12 0.62 -4.13 -6.37
N VAL A 13 -0.14 -3.49 -5.48
CA VAL A 13 -0.49 -2.07 -5.58
C VAL A 13 -0.11 -1.34 -4.30
N SER A 14 0.59 -0.21 -4.45
CA SER A 14 0.79 0.79 -3.43
C SER A 14 0.04 2.07 -3.83
N PHE A 15 -1.03 2.40 -3.13
CA PHE A 15 -1.83 3.60 -3.43
C PHE A 15 -1.23 4.90 -2.89
N SER A 16 -0.43 4.81 -1.83
CA SER A 16 0.26 5.96 -1.26
C SER A 16 1.40 5.52 -0.33
N ASN A 17 2.28 6.45 -0.01
CA ASN A 17 3.30 6.28 1.01
C ASN A 17 2.87 6.78 2.40
N VAL A 18 1.60 7.14 2.59
CA VAL A 18 1.09 7.56 3.90
C VAL A 18 1.28 6.44 4.91
N CYS A 19 2.02 6.72 5.97
CA CYS A 19 2.32 5.77 7.04
C CYS A 19 2.39 6.49 8.38
N ASN A 20 2.08 5.79 9.44
CA ASN A 20 2.16 6.29 10.82
C ASN A 20 3.48 5.91 11.52
N LEU A 21 4.33 5.07 10.90
CA LEU A 21 5.59 4.57 11.47
C LEU A 21 6.81 5.01 10.65
N LYS A 22 7.98 4.99 11.33
CA LYS A 22 9.33 5.20 10.79
C LYS A 22 10.17 3.95 11.06
N CYS A 23 9.84 2.83 10.44
CA CYS A 23 10.60 1.59 10.60
C CYS A 23 12.01 1.77 10.05
N THR A 24 13.02 1.26 10.75
CA THR A 24 14.44 1.50 10.43
C THR A 24 14.86 0.91 9.07
N TYR A 25 14.15 -0.08 8.58
CA TYR A 25 14.37 -0.70 7.26
C TYR A 25 13.50 -0.07 6.16
N CYS A 26 12.72 0.96 6.48
CA CYS A 26 11.84 1.64 5.53
C CYS A 26 12.50 2.88 4.94
N ALA A 27 11.94 3.38 3.85
CA ALA A 27 12.45 4.52 3.11
C ALA A 27 11.36 5.58 2.89
N PRO A 28 11.72 6.83 2.56
CA PRO A 28 10.78 7.92 2.33
C PRO A 28 9.73 7.62 1.25
N GLU A 29 10.08 6.83 0.24
CA GLU A 29 9.15 6.40 -0.82
C GLU A 29 7.99 5.56 -0.27
N ALA A 30 8.24 4.83 0.81
CA ALA A 30 7.28 3.94 1.45
C ALA A 30 6.76 4.46 2.80
N SER A 31 7.24 5.62 3.29
CA SER A 31 6.76 6.19 4.55
C SER A 31 6.79 7.71 4.56
N SER A 32 5.61 8.31 4.66
CA SER A 32 5.47 9.76 4.83
C SER A 32 6.13 10.29 6.12
N ARG A 33 6.25 9.45 7.16
CA ARG A 33 6.94 9.80 8.40
C ARG A 33 8.44 9.93 8.21
N TRP A 34 9.04 9.14 7.32
CA TRP A 34 10.44 9.33 6.93
C TRP A 34 10.64 10.63 6.15
N VAL A 35 9.69 11.01 5.28
CA VAL A 35 9.75 12.30 4.59
C VAL A 35 9.67 13.45 5.59
N GLU A 36 8.78 13.40 6.57
CA GLU A 36 8.68 14.41 7.65
C GLU A 36 10.00 14.51 8.44
N GLU A 37 10.59 13.37 8.81
CA GLU A 37 11.86 13.30 9.54
C GLU A 37 13.00 13.96 8.76
N LEU A 38 13.15 13.61 7.48
CA LEU A 38 14.20 14.15 6.63
C LEU A 38 14.02 15.65 6.37
N LYS A 39 12.78 16.13 6.26
CA LYS A 39 12.49 17.57 6.14
C LYS A 39 12.85 18.35 7.42
N ALA A 40 12.61 17.74 8.58
CA ALA A 40 12.86 18.38 9.88
C ALA A 40 14.34 18.39 10.28
N HIS A 41 15.07 17.32 9.97
CA HIS A 41 16.42 17.07 10.51
C HIS A 41 17.51 16.96 9.44
N GLY A 42 17.14 16.94 8.17
CA GLY A 42 18.06 16.71 7.06
C GLY A 42 18.41 15.24 6.85
N PRO A 43 19.28 14.93 5.89
CA PRO A 43 19.65 13.55 5.57
C PRO A 43 20.39 12.89 6.72
N VAL A 44 20.21 11.59 6.87
CA VAL A 44 20.94 10.78 7.85
C VAL A 44 22.43 10.80 7.51
N LYS A 45 23.26 11.23 8.46
CA LYS A 45 24.72 11.20 8.30
C LYS A 45 25.20 9.75 8.48
N LEU A 46 25.65 9.17 7.40
CA LEU A 46 26.26 7.84 7.38
C LEU A 46 27.79 7.98 7.51
N ILE A 47 28.47 6.87 7.84
CA ILE A 47 29.92 6.82 7.87
C ILE A 47 30.43 7.07 6.44
N GLU A 48 31.37 8.02 6.30
CA GLU A 48 31.99 8.37 5.01
C GLU A 48 32.48 7.12 4.26
N GLY A 49 32.27 7.13 2.94
CA GLY A 49 32.74 6.06 2.07
C GLY A 49 31.85 4.82 1.99
N THR A 50 30.67 4.83 2.60
CA THR A 50 29.73 3.73 2.44
C THR A 50 28.88 3.90 1.16
N PRO A 51 28.47 2.81 0.48
CA PRO A 51 27.59 2.88 -0.70
C PRO A 51 26.25 3.59 -0.41
N TYR A 52 25.85 3.67 0.86
CA TYR A 52 24.60 4.29 1.30
C TYR A 52 24.67 5.83 1.39
N GLU A 53 25.87 6.42 1.38
CA GLU A 53 26.02 7.88 1.39
C GLU A 53 25.40 8.54 0.15
N GLN A 54 25.60 7.96 -1.03
CA GLN A 54 24.97 8.41 -2.27
C GLN A 54 23.44 8.27 -2.23
N TRP A 55 22.94 7.22 -1.61
CA TRP A 55 21.51 7.01 -1.44
C TRP A 55 20.89 8.05 -0.50
N ALA A 56 21.54 8.36 0.63
CA ALA A 56 21.09 9.39 1.56
C ALA A 56 21.14 10.80 0.98
N GLN A 57 22.07 11.07 0.04
CA GLN A 57 22.16 12.35 -0.68
C GLN A 57 21.14 12.46 -1.82
N GLY A 58 20.59 11.36 -2.31
CA GLY A 58 19.64 11.29 -3.43
C GLY A 58 18.25 11.86 -3.12
N TYR A 59 17.90 12.08 -1.86
CA TYR A 59 16.59 12.66 -1.47
C TYR A 59 16.60 14.19 -1.50
N GLN A 60 16.92 14.77 -2.66
CA GLN A 60 16.94 16.24 -2.82
C GLN A 60 15.53 16.82 -3.01
N ASP A 61 14.60 16.06 -3.55
CA ASP A 61 13.21 16.49 -3.77
C ASP A 61 12.22 15.58 -3.00
N LEU A 62 12.13 15.82 -1.70
CA LEU A 62 11.19 15.10 -0.84
C LEU A 62 9.72 15.43 -1.13
N ASP A 63 9.46 16.57 -1.80
CA ASP A 63 8.09 16.96 -2.13
C ASP A 63 7.53 16.14 -3.30
N SER A 64 8.39 15.68 -4.21
CA SER A 64 7.97 14.79 -5.31
C SER A 64 7.52 13.39 -4.83
N LEU A 65 7.94 12.97 -3.65
CA LEU A 65 7.61 11.67 -3.08
C LEU A 65 6.21 11.61 -2.44
N GLN A 66 5.54 12.76 -2.28
CA GLN A 66 4.25 12.83 -1.61
C GLN A 66 3.20 13.50 -2.47
N TYR A 67 2.10 12.79 -2.72
CA TYR A 67 0.86 13.48 -3.05
C TYR A 67 0.26 14.06 -1.77
N LYS A 68 0.06 15.38 -1.73
CA LYS A 68 -0.61 16.02 -0.60
C LYS A 68 -2.03 15.46 -0.49
N ASN A 69 -2.55 15.31 0.73
CA ASN A 69 -3.86 14.70 1.00
C ASN A 69 -5.06 15.29 0.24
N ARG A 70 -4.88 16.42 -0.44
CA ARG A 70 -5.90 17.12 -1.25
C ARG A 70 -5.62 17.09 -2.75
N GLU A 71 -4.51 16.53 -3.17
CA GLU A 71 -4.16 16.42 -4.59
C GLU A 71 -4.82 15.18 -5.19
N VAL A 72 -5.36 15.35 -6.37
CA VAL A 72 -5.83 14.22 -7.17
C VAL A 72 -4.62 13.46 -7.68
N ASN A 73 -4.50 12.20 -7.30
CA ASN A 73 -3.46 11.34 -7.82
C ASN A 73 -3.93 10.73 -9.16
N PRO A 74 -3.39 11.19 -10.30
CA PRO A 74 -3.83 10.72 -11.61
C PRO A 74 -3.59 9.21 -11.83
N TYR A 75 -2.61 8.63 -11.13
CA TYR A 75 -2.34 7.19 -11.19
C TYR A 75 -3.45 6.37 -10.52
N VAL A 76 -4.03 6.88 -9.44
CA VAL A 76 -5.17 6.23 -8.77
C VAL A 76 -6.41 6.27 -9.68
N ASP A 77 -6.66 7.41 -10.34
CA ASP A 77 -7.77 7.53 -11.30
C ASP A 77 -7.57 6.61 -12.50
N ALA A 78 -6.35 6.53 -13.03
CA ALA A 78 -6.00 5.62 -14.11
C ALA A 78 -6.16 4.15 -13.68
N PHE A 79 -5.71 3.81 -12.47
CA PHE A 79 -5.90 2.48 -11.89
C PHE A 79 -7.37 2.08 -11.87
N TRP A 80 -8.25 2.91 -11.34
CA TRP A 80 -9.67 2.57 -11.24
C TRP A 80 -10.41 2.48 -12.58
N LYS A 81 -9.90 3.14 -13.62
CA LYS A 81 -10.41 2.98 -14.99
C LYS A 81 -9.99 1.63 -15.59
N TRP A 82 -8.77 1.21 -15.33
CA TRP A 82 -8.17 -0.01 -15.87
C TRP A 82 -8.52 -1.26 -15.06
N PHE A 83 -8.58 -1.15 -13.72
CA PHE A 83 -8.68 -2.27 -12.79
C PHE A 83 -9.87 -3.22 -13.06
N PRO A 84 -11.08 -2.76 -13.39
CA PRO A 84 -12.20 -3.66 -13.66
C PRO A 84 -11.96 -4.64 -14.80
N GLU A 85 -11.16 -4.26 -15.80
CA GLU A 85 -10.78 -5.15 -16.89
C GLU A 85 -9.68 -6.11 -16.46
N ALA A 86 -8.60 -5.59 -15.87
CA ALA A 86 -7.50 -6.39 -15.36
C ALA A 86 -7.96 -7.43 -14.30
N TYR A 87 -8.92 -7.05 -13.46
CA TYR A 87 -9.48 -7.89 -12.41
C TYR A 87 -10.01 -9.23 -12.91
N LYS A 88 -10.56 -9.30 -14.12
CA LYS A 88 -11.07 -10.54 -14.73
C LYS A 88 -9.99 -11.61 -14.92
N HIS A 89 -8.73 -11.20 -14.98
CA HIS A 89 -7.57 -12.05 -15.25
C HIS A 89 -6.72 -12.31 -14.00
N LEU A 90 -6.97 -11.57 -12.91
CA LEU A 90 -6.18 -11.67 -11.69
C LEU A 90 -6.40 -13.00 -10.96
N LYS A 91 -5.30 -13.57 -10.49
CA LYS A 91 -5.25 -14.69 -9.55
C LYS A 91 -4.77 -14.25 -8.17
N VAL A 92 -3.95 -13.21 -8.11
CA VAL A 92 -3.44 -12.62 -6.88
C VAL A 92 -3.54 -11.10 -6.95
N LEU A 93 -4.17 -10.51 -5.95
CA LEU A 93 -4.16 -9.07 -5.69
C LEU A 93 -3.56 -8.82 -4.32
N ARG A 94 -2.52 -7.99 -4.25
CA ARG A 94 -1.86 -7.62 -3.01
C ARG A 94 -1.83 -6.11 -2.86
N ILE A 95 -2.20 -5.62 -1.67
CA ILE A 95 -2.09 -4.20 -1.34
C ILE A 95 -0.95 -4.01 -0.35
N THR A 96 -0.04 -3.10 -0.73
CA THR A 96 1.15 -2.71 0.02
C THR A 96 1.23 -1.17 0.08
N GLY A 97 2.39 -0.62 0.37
CA GLY A 97 2.67 0.81 0.39
C GLY A 97 3.17 1.28 1.75
N GLY A 98 2.77 2.46 2.16
CA GLY A 98 3.01 2.95 3.52
C GLY A 98 2.26 2.10 4.54
N GLU A 99 1.17 2.62 5.09
CA GLU A 99 0.20 1.79 5.82
C GLU A 99 -1.10 1.70 4.99
N PRO A 100 -1.38 0.55 4.36
CA PRO A 100 -2.54 0.40 3.49
C PRO A 100 -3.88 0.72 4.15
N LEU A 101 -4.04 0.44 5.45
CA LEU A 101 -5.29 0.74 6.16
C LEU A 101 -5.53 2.24 6.37
N MET A 102 -4.52 3.09 6.14
CA MET A 102 -4.67 4.54 6.11
C MET A 102 -5.12 5.07 4.74
N SER A 103 -5.15 4.22 3.72
CA SER A 103 -5.62 4.58 2.38
C SER A 103 -7.09 4.25 2.19
N LYS A 104 -7.88 5.24 1.79
CA LYS A 104 -9.29 5.02 1.40
C LYS A 104 -9.43 4.04 0.22
N GLU A 105 -8.40 3.94 -0.61
CA GLU A 105 -8.41 3.08 -1.80
C GLU A 105 -8.33 1.60 -1.42
N THR A 106 -7.71 1.27 -0.27
CA THR A 106 -7.71 -0.08 0.28
C THR A 106 -9.15 -0.51 0.64
N LEU A 107 -9.87 0.32 1.38
CA LEU A 107 -11.26 0.03 1.75
C LEU A 107 -12.18 -0.01 0.52
N LYS A 108 -11.94 0.88 -0.46
CA LYS A 108 -12.66 0.87 -1.74
C LYS A 108 -12.37 -0.41 -2.54
N THR A 109 -11.14 -0.93 -2.49
CA THR A 109 -10.82 -2.22 -3.12
C THR A 109 -11.61 -3.35 -2.46
N MET A 110 -11.71 -3.37 -1.13
CA MET A 110 -12.50 -4.38 -0.42
C MET A 110 -14.00 -4.28 -0.78
N ASP A 111 -14.55 -3.05 -0.93
CA ASP A 111 -15.93 -2.85 -1.41
C ASP A 111 -16.12 -3.40 -2.83
N PHE A 112 -15.17 -3.13 -3.71
CA PHE A 112 -15.20 -3.65 -5.08
C PHE A 112 -15.20 -5.20 -5.11
N LEU A 113 -14.41 -5.84 -4.25
CA LEU A 113 -14.36 -7.30 -4.14
C LEU A 113 -15.66 -7.89 -3.58
N LEU A 114 -16.33 -7.18 -2.67
CA LEU A 114 -17.65 -7.57 -2.17
C LEU A 114 -18.73 -7.45 -3.23
N GLU A 115 -18.69 -6.38 -4.05
CA GLU A 115 -19.64 -6.15 -5.14
C GLU A 115 -19.42 -7.11 -6.32
N LYS A 116 -18.17 -7.54 -6.53
CA LYS A 116 -17.76 -8.40 -7.65
C LYS A 116 -16.92 -9.57 -7.15
N PRO A 117 -17.55 -10.58 -6.54
CA PRO A 117 -16.85 -11.75 -6.03
C PRO A 117 -16.04 -12.48 -7.10
N ASN A 118 -14.84 -12.93 -6.74
CA ASN A 118 -14.00 -13.78 -7.57
C ASN A 118 -13.44 -14.94 -6.72
N PRO A 119 -14.08 -16.12 -6.74
CA PRO A 119 -13.66 -17.27 -5.93
C PRO A 119 -12.31 -17.88 -6.33
N ASP A 120 -11.71 -17.39 -7.41
CA ASP A 120 -10.36 -17.79 -7.84
C ASP A 120 -9.27 -16.82 -7.39
N LEU A 121 -9.63 -15.66 -6.86
CA LEU A 121 -8.70 -14.61 -6.46
C LEU A 121 -8.14 -14.86 -5.05
N GLU A 122 -6.83 -14.78 -4.90
CA GLU A 122 -6.16 -14.64 -3.60
C GLU A 122 -5.95 -13.14 -3.32
N PHE A 123 -6.54 -12.63 -2.24
CA PHE A 123 -6.41 -11.25 -1.83
C PHE A 123 -5.53 -11.12 -0.59
N ALA A 124 -4.56 -10.20 -0.62
CA ALA A 124 -3.63 -9.99 0.48
C ALA A 124 -3.43 -8.51 0.80
N ILE A 125 -3.24 -8.20 2.07
CA ILE A 125 -2.90 -6.86 2.56
C ILE A 125 -1.68 -6.96 3.48
N ASN A 126 -0.69 -6.08 3.28
CA ASN A 126 0.41 -5.89 4.23
C ASN A 126 0.09 -4.70 5.13
N THR A 127 0.12 -4.87 6.43
CA THR A 127 -0.21 -3.79 7.37
C THR A 127 0.55 -3.92 8.68
N ASN A 128 0.85 -2.78 9.32
CA ASN A 128 1.40 -2.75 10.67
C ASN A 128 0.32 -2.84 11.76
N LEU A 129 -0.96 -2.84 11.39
CA LEU A 129 -2.14 -2.90 12.26
C LEU A 129 -2.29 -1.72 13.25
N MET A 130 -1.37 -0.76 13.25
CA MET A 130 -1.36 0.37 14.19
C MET A 130 -2.07 1.59 13.61
N VAL A 131 -3.37 1.43 13.31
CA VAL A 131 -4.19 2.51 12.77
C VAL A 131 -5.21 3.00 13.80
N PRO A 132 -5.78 4.23 13.65
CA PRO A 132 -6.85 4.70 14.53
C PRO A 132 -8.04 3.75 14.57
N ASP A 133 -8.67 3.60 15.73
CA ASP A 133 -9.79 2.67 16.00
C ASP A 133 -10.87 2.74 14.91
N LYS A 134 -11.25 3.94 14.47
CA LYS A 134 -12.25 4.11 13.41
C LYS A 134 -11.88 3.39 12.10
N LEU A 135 -10.61 3.42 11.70
CA LEU A 135 -10.13 2.73 10.49
C LEU A 135 -10.04 1.23 10.74
N TRP A 136 -9.62 0.86 11.94
CA TRP A 136 -9.59 -0.52 12.38
C TRP A 136 -10.98 -1.16 12.34
N ASP A 137 -11.98 -0.51 12.93
CA ASP A 137 -13.36 -1.01 12.95
C ASP A 137 -13.92 -1.18 11.54
N GLN A 138 -13.69 -0.20 10.65
CA GLN A 138 -14.11 -0.29 9.25
C GLN A 138 -13.43 -1.46 8.54
N PHE A 139 -12.15 -1.66 8.78
CA PHE A 139 -11.40 -2.76 8.20
C PHE A 139 -11.92 -4.12 8.66
N ILE A 140 -12.12 -4.29 9.98
CA ILE A 140 -12.65 -5.55 10.55
C ILE A 140 -14.04 -5.85 10.02
N LEU A 141 -14.93 -4.85 9.95
CA LEU A 141 -16.27 -5.04 9.39
C LEU A 141 -16.22 -5.55 7.95
N LYS A 142 -15.33 -4.98 7.13
CA LYS A 142 -15.15 -5.44 5.73
C LYS A 142 -14.52 -6.84 5.65
N LEU A 143 -13.54 -7.16 6.50
CA LEU A 143 -12.96 -8.50 6.57
C LEU A 143 -14.02 -9.57 6.90
N VAL A 144 -14.86 -9.28 7.88
CA VAL A 144 -15.96 -10.16 8.28
C VAL A 144 -16.93 -10.34 7.11
N ALA A 145 -17.35 -9.24 6.47
CA ALA A 145 -18.24 -9.30 5.32
C ALA A 145 -17.63 -10.09 4.15
N MET A 146 -16.34 -9.91 3.85
CA MET A 146 -15.65 -10.65 2.80
C MET A 146 -15.55 -12.15 3.11
N ARG A 147 -15.30 -12.51 4.37
CA ARG A 147 -15.30 -13.92 4.83
C ARG A 147 -16.67 -14.54 4.67
N ASP A 148 -17.71 -13.87 5.17
CA ASP A 148 -19.07 -14.40 5.20
C ASP A 148 -19.66 -14.50 3.78
N ALA A 149 -19.27 -13.63 2.87
CA ALA A 149 -19.66 -13.67 1.46
C ALA A 149 -18.80 -14.63 0.61
N GLU A 150 -17.72 -15.19 1.17
CA GLU A 150 -16.74 -16.04 0.44
C GLU A 150 -16.30 -15.38 -0.89
N CYS A 151 -16.18 -14.05 -0.90
CA CYS A 151 -16.01 -13.28 -2.13
C CYS A 151 -14.64 -13.44 -2.80
N VAL A 152 -13.67 -14.07 -2.12
CA VAL A 152 -12.34 -14.41 -2.66
C VAL A 152 -11.93 -15.81 -2.20
N LYS A 153 -11.07 -16.45 -2.98
CA LYS A 153 -10.53 -17.79 -2.70
C LYS A 153 -9.78 -17.85 -1.36
N LYS A 154 -8.98 -16.83 -1.11
CA LYS A 154 -8.13 -16.74 0.06
C LYS A 154 -7.94 -15.28 0.47
N LEU A 155 -8.08 -15.00 1.75
CA LEU A 155 -7.78 -13.72 2.36
C LEU A 155 -6.55 -13.87 3.27
N THR A 156 -5.51 -13.06 3.02
CA THR A 156 -4.26 -13.11 3.79
C THR A 156 -3.91 -11.72 4.31
N ILE A 157 -3.67 -11.62 5.61
CA ILE A 157 -3.15 -10.40 6.23
C ILE A 157 -1.70 -10.66 6.64
N PHE A 158 -0.78 -9.96 6.00
CA PHE A 158 0.62 -9.94 6.40
C PHE A 158 0.83 -8.82 7.39
N THR A 159 1.26 -9.16 8.59
CA THR A 159 1.46 -8.20 9.67
C THR A 159 2.95 -7.90 9.86
N SER A 160 3.30 -6.61 9.90
CA SER A 160 4.63 -6.14 10.25
C SER A 160 4.65 -5.83 11.74
N VAL A 161 5.22 -6.74 12.54
CA VAL A 161 5.33 -6.59 14.00
C VAL A 161 6.78 -6.33 14.37
N GLU A 162 7.08 -5.12 14.88
CA GLU A 162 8.43 -4.67 15.20
C GLU A 162 8.86 -5.10 16.60
N ALA A 163 7.91 -5.20 17.53
CA ALA A 163 8.17 -5.56 18.91
C ALA A 163 7.02 -6.35 19.49
N TRP A 164 7.35 -7.21 20.44
CA TRP A 164 6.39 -8.02 21.17
C TRP A 164 6.66 -7.90 22.67
N GLY A 165 5.58 -7.68 23.43
CA GLY A 165 5.66 -7.57 24.89
C GLY A 165 5.97 -6.15 25.40
N LYS A 166 6.20 -6.06 26.73
CA LYS A 166 6.62 -4.83 27.41
C LYS A 166 8.13 -4.72 27.40
#